data_19f359e79bdd5cfdb882f0926d2c651a
#
_entry.id   19f359e79bdd5cfdb882f0926d2c651a
#
_cell.length_a   1.000
_cell.length_b   1.000
_cell.length_c   1.000
_cell.angle_alpha   90.00
_cell.angle_beta   90.00
_cell.angle_gamma   90.00
#
_symmetry.space_group_name_H-M   'P 1'
#
loop_
_entity.id
_entity.type
_entity.pdbx_description
1 polymer ?
#
loop_
_entity_poly.entity_id
_entity_poly.type
_entity_poly.pdbx_seq_one_letter_code
_entity_poly.pdbx_strand_id
1 'polypeptide(L)'
;MKMDKGQRLVMIGDSITDCERKFPYGEGLFQGVGKGYVSLVDTMLQTAYPELNLRVTNMGIGGNTVRDLKERWQTDVLDLKPDWLSIMIGINDVWRQFDQPAIPESHVQLEEYEHTLVELAEQALPGLKGLVIMTPFYIEPNSGDGMRRRMDEYGRAAQRVAERVGALFVDTQAVFEPMLGYVHPTAIASDRVHPSLTGHMLIARAFLQAIGFDWKRMSGEA
;
A
#
# COMPACT_ATOMS: atom_id res chain seq x y z
N MET A 1 8.56 16.33 -7.19
CA MET A 1 8.59 15.51 -5.94
C MET A 1 7.92 16.28 -4.83
N LYS A 2 7.01 15.64 -4.09
CA LYS A 2 6.24 16.32 -3.02
C LYS A 2 6.91 16.22 -1.65
N MET A 3 7.93 15.38 -1.49
CA MET A 3 8.66 15.21 -0.24
C MET A 3 9.88 16.12 -0.16
N ASP A 4 10.19 16.58 1.05
CA ASP A 4 11.31 17.45 1.35
C ASP A 4 12.45 16.71 2.06
N LYS A 5 13.60 17.39 2.20
CA LYS A 5 14.81 16.84 2.83
C LYS A 5 14.56 16.39 4.27
N GLY A 6 15.05 15.19 4.59
CA GLY A 6 15.03 14.62 5.94
C GLY A 6 13.68 14.04 6.37
N GLN A 7 12.68 14.04 5.49
CA GLN A 7 11.35 13.53 5.83
C GLN A 7 11.32 12.00 5.93
N ARG A 8 10.43 11.53 6.80
CA ARG A 8 10.16 10.11 7.02
C ARG A 8 8.85 9.70 6.33
N LEU A 9 8.95 8.68 5.47
CA LEU A 9 7.81 7.97 4.87
C LEU A 9 7.57 6.66 5.61
N VAL A 10 6.43 6.50 6.25
CA VAL A 10 5.96 5.22 6.79
C VAL A 10 4.99 4.60 5.78
N MET A 11 5.21 3.35 5.41
CA MET A 11 4.34 2.57 4.53
C MET A 11 3.77 1.39 5.33
N ILE A 12 2.45 1.40 5.58
CA ILE A 12 1.76 0.42 6.41
C ILE A 12 0.73 -0.36 5.60
N GLY A 13 0.55 -1.62 5.93
CA GLY A 13 -0.37 -2.53 5.24
C GLY A 13 -0.23 -3.97 5.72
N ASP A 14 -0.57 -4.87 4.83
CA ASP A 14 -0.58 -6.34 5.02
C ASP A 14 0.68 -7.02 4.46
N SER A 15 0.55 -8.30 4.04
CA SER A 15 1.65 -9.11 3.46
C SER A 15 2.26 -8.52 2.19
N ILE A 16 1.49 -7.78 1.41
CA ILE A 16 1.96 -7.16 0.16
C ILE A 16 2.93 -6.01 0.50
N THR A 17 2.67 -5.30 1.59
CA THR A 17 3.56 -4.25 2.12
C THR A 17 4.73 -4.86 2.89
N ASP A 18 4.49 -5.85 3.75
CA ASP A 18 5.51 -6.57 4.54
C ASP A 18 6.61 -7.11 3.64
N CYS A 19 6.26 -8.06 2.78
CA CYS A 19 7.16 -8.71 1.82
C CYS A 19 8.57 -8.99 2.40
N GLU A 20 8.62 -9.72 3.52
CA GLU A 20 9.84 -10.11 4.24
C GLU A 20 10.67 -8.91 4.81
N ARG A 21 10.01 -7.87 5.28
CA ARG A 21 10.70 -6.79 6.00
C ARG A 21 11.32 -7.27 7.31
N LYS A 22 12.29 -6.53 7.82
CA LYS A 22 12.82 -6.77 9.18
C LYS A 22 11.85 -6.27 10.26
N PHE A 23 11.83 -6.98 11.37
CA PHE A 23 11.09 -6.61 12.59
C PHE A 23 12.06 -6.05 13.65
N PRO A 24 11.59 -5.17 14.56
CA PRO A 24 10.25 -4.59 14.62
C PRO A 24 9.97 -3.51 13.57
N TYR A 25 11.01 -2.86 13.05
CA TYR A 25 10.92 -1.80 12.04
C TYR A 25 11.59 -2.23 10.75
N GLY A 26 10.87 -2.11 9.64
CA GLY A 26 11.39 -2.40 8.30
C GLY A 26 12.22 -1.25 7.76
N GLU A 27 13.48 -1.15 8.19
CA GLU A 27 14.41 -0.09 7.80
C GLU A 27 15.85 -0.60 7.64
N GLY A 28 16.66 0.20 6.98
CA GLY A 28 18.11 0.09 6.95
C GLY A 28 18.65 -0.97 5.98
N LEU A 29 19.95 -1.25 6.15
CA LEU A 29 20.72 -2.11 5.25
C LEU A 29 20.23 -3.56 5.23
N PHE A 30 20.71 -4.32 4.23
CA PHE A 30 20.43 -5.73 4.06
C PHE A 30 18.93 -6.04 3.90
N GLN A 31 18.27 -5.28 3.02
CA GLN A 31 16.84 -5.44 2.72
C GLN A 31 15.93 -5.25 3.94
N GLY A 32 16.30 -4.35 4.86
CA GLY A 32 15.48 -4.07 6.05
C GLY A 32 14.06 -3.66 5.72
N VAL A 33 13.84 -2.95 4.62
CA VAL A 33 12.51 -2.55 4.12
C VAL A 33 11.74 -3.66 3.40
N GLY A 34 12.30 -4.88 3.31
CA GLY A 34 11.67 -6.02 2.62
C GLY A 34 12.08 -6.16 1.17
N LYS A 35 11.36 -7.01 0.41
CA LYS A 35 11.67 -7.39 -0.97
C LYS A 35 10.59 -6.97 -1.98
N GLY A 36 9.56 -6.26 -1.53
CA GLY A 36 8.40 -5.86 -2.33
C GLY A 36 8.48 -4.42 -2.82
N TYR A 37 7.29 -3.85 -3.07
CA TYR A 37 7.16 -2.50 -3.63
C TYR A 37 7.78 -1.41 -2.74
N VAL A 38 7.80 -1.59 -1.41
CA VAL A 38 8.43 -0.64 -0.48
C VAL A 38 9.93 -0.54 -0.74
N SER A 39 10.60 -1.68 -0.95
CA SER A 39 12.02 -1.72 -1.30
C SER A 39 12.30 -1.03 -2.64
N LEU A 40 11.43 -1.20 -3.63
CA LEU A 40 11.55 -0.54 -4.93
C LEU A 40 11.35 0.98 -4.79
N VAL A 41 10.36 1.42 -3.99
CA VAL A 41 10.15 2.83 -3.67
C VAL A 41 11.38 3.43 -2.98
N ASP A 42 11.88 2.77 -1.93
CA ASP A 42 13.08 3.22 -1.22
C ASP A 42 14.28 3.35 -2.15
N THR A 43 14.57 2.30 -2.93
CA THR A 43 15.69 2.28 -3.88
C THR A 43 15.58 3.43 -4.89
N MET A 44 14.41 3.65 -5.46
CA MET A 44 14.18 4.72 -6.45
C MET A 44 14.34 6.10 -5.82
N LEU A 45 13.85 6.31 -4.60
CA LEU A 45 14.00 7.57 -3.89
C LEU A 45 15.46 7.85 -3.54
N GLN A 46 16.19 6.84 -3.01
CA GLN A 46 17.60 6.99 -2.63
C GLN A 46 18.51 7.24 -3.84
N THR A 47 18.21 6.63 -4.99
CA THR A 47 19.03 6.79 -6.20
C THR A 47 18.73 8.07 -6.96
N ALA A 48 17.47 8.49 -7.03
CA ALA A 48 17.07 9.68 -7.78
C ALA A 48 17.20 10.99 -6.96
N TYR A 49 17.11 10.91 -5.63
CA TYR A 49 17.08 12.06 -4.72
C TYR A 49 18.01 11.88 -3.50
N PRO A 50 19.30 11.51 -3.68
CA PRO A 50 20.20 11.26 -2.56
C PRO A 50 20.37 12.50 -1.66
N GLU A 51 20.22 13.70 -2.23
CA GLU A 51 20.31 14.97 -1.50
C GLU A 51 19.17 15.20 -0.51
N LEU A 52 18.04 14.51 -0.70
CA LEU A 52 16.90 14.64 0.21
C LEU A 52 17.07 13.81 1.49
N ASN A 53 17.95 12.80 1.51
CA ASN A 53 18.18 11.95 2.68
C ASN A 53 16.86 11.48 3.32
N LEU A 54 15.97 10.89 2.49
CA LEU A 54 14.66 10.41 2.91
C LEU A 54 14.80 9.13 3.73
N ARG A 55 13.92 8.94 4.70
CA ARG A 55 13.84 7.73 5.51
C ARG A 55 12.57 6.97 5.18
N VAL A 56 12.68 5.78 4.65
CA VAL A 56 11.54 4.90 4.35
C VAL A 56 11.45 3.81 5.41
N THR A 57 10.26 3.64 5.99
CA THR A 57 9.98 2.63 7.02
C THR A 57 8.82 1.77 6.54
N ASN A 58 9.05 0.47 6.45
CA ASN A 58 8.02 -0.52 6.15
C ASN A 58 7.39 -1.04 7.44
N MET A 59 6.08 -0.86 7.60
CA MET A 59 5.28 -1.34 8.73
C MET A 59 4.18 -2.31 8.29
N GLY A 60 4.37 -3.01 7.17
CA GLY A 60 3.51 -4.12 6.73
C GLY A 60 3.60 -5.30 7.69
N ILE A 61 2.48 -6.03 7.90
CA ILE A 61 2.42 -7.29 8.63
C ILE A 61 1.49 -8.25 7.87
N GLY A 62 2.02 -9.43 7.54
CA GLY A 62 1.27 -10.44 6.81
C GLY A 62 -0.04 -10.82 7.47
N GLY A 63 -1.12 -10.95 6.67
CA GLY A 63 -2.45 -11.34 7.14
C GLY A 63 -3.30 -10.22 7.74
N ASN A 64 -2.74 -9.02 7.96
CA ASN A 64 -3.47 -7.93 8.60
C ASN A 64 -4.69 -7.48 7.81
N THR A 65 -5.74 -7.15 8.55
CA THR A 65 -6.95 -6.44 8.16
C THR A 65 -6.91 -5.00 8.67
N VAL A 66 -7.94 -4.22 8.36
CA VAL A 66 -8.06 -2.86 8.92
C VAL A 66 -8.22 -2.86 10.44
N ARG A 67 -8.78 -3.95 11.03
CA ARG A 67 -8.86 -4.14 12.50
C ARG A 67 -7.47 -4.23 13.12
N ASP A 68 -6.60 -5.07 12.54
CA ASP A 68 -5.22 -5.24 13.02
C ASP A 68 -4.42 -3.93 12.88
N LEU A 69 -4.65 -3.15 11.82
CA LEU A 69 -4.07 -1.82 11.72
C LEU A 69 -4.49 -0.93 12.88
N LYS A 70 -5.77 -0.95 13.25
CA LYS A 70 -6.31 -0.17 14.38
C LYS A 70 -5.63 -0.54 15.69
N GLU A 71 -5.44 -1.84 15.96
CA GLU A 71 -4.81 -2.32 17.19
C GLU A 71 -3.37 -1.85 17.36
N ARG A 72 -2.62 -1.74 16.26
CA ARG A 72 -1.21 -1.33 16.28
C ARG A 72 -0.95 0.11 15.81
N TRP A 73 -2.01 0.91 15.60
CA TRP A 73 -1.90 2.25 15.01
C TRP A 73 -1.02 3.20 15.81
N GLN A 74 -1.16 3.17 17.15
CA GLN A 74 -0.36 4.01 18.03
C GLN A 74 1.14 3.74 17.88
N THR A 75 1.55 2.47 17.99
CA THR A 75 2.97 2.08 17.98
C THR A 75 3.59 2.15 16.61
N ASP A 76 2.84 1.79 15.56
CA ASP A 76 3.36 1.55 14.23
C ASP A 76 3.21 2.76 13.30
N VAL A 77 2.44 3.76 13.72
CA VAL A 77 2.24 5.01 12.98
C VAL A 77 2.49 6.23 13.85
N LEU A 78 1.69 6.44 14.90
CA LEU A 78 1.72 7.72 15.63
C LEU A 78 3.03 7.94 16.39
N ASP A 79 3.56 6.91 17.06
CA ASP A 79 4.83 6.98 17.78
C ASP A 79 6.05 7.15 16.85
N LEU A 80 5.92 6.71 15.60
CA LEU A 80 6.96 6.89 14.58
C LEU A 80 7.02 8.32 14.03
N LYS A 81 5.98 9.12 14.27
CA LYS A 81 5.88 10.53 13.83
C LYS A 81 6.26 10.72 12.36
N PRO A 82 5.56 10.05 11.42
CA PRO A 82 5.87 10.18 10.01
C PRO A 82 5.58 11.59 9.50
N ASP A 83 6.38 12.07 8.53
CA ASP A 83 6.01 13.22 7.70
C ASP A 83 5.05 12.79 6.58
N TRP A 84 5.26 11.59 6.07
CA TRP A 84 4.42 10.98 5.03
C TRP A 84 3.97 9.59 5.45
N LEU A 85 2.70 9.29 5.22
CA LEU A 85 2.11 8.01 5.49
C LEU A 85 1.49 7.44 4.21
N SER A 86 1.75 6.15 3.92
CA SER A 86 1.05 5.39 2.89
C SER A 86 0.31 4.23 3.53
N ILE A 87 -0.98 4.06 3.21
CA ILE A 87 -1.83 2.98 3.71
C ILE A 87 -2.29 2.15 2.52
N MET A 88 -1.99 0.84 2.52
CA MET A 88 -2.52 -0.14 1.58
C MET A 88 -3.03 -1.35 2.36
N ILE A 89 -4.34 -1.44 2.54
CA ILE A 89 -5.01 -2.47 3.36
C ILE A 89 -6.36 -2.83 2.74
N GLY A 90 -6.88 -4.02 2.99
CA GLY A 90 -8.22 -4.43 2.58
C GLY A 90 -8.28 -5.76 1.84
N ILE A 91 -7.14 -6.29 1.37
CA ILE A 91 -7.14 -7.59 0.69
C ILE A 91 -7.60 -8.71 1.64
N ASN A 92 -7.13 -8.75 2.87
CA ASN A 92 -7.53 -9.76 3.85
C ASN A 92 -8.95 -9.53 4.37
N ASP A 93 -9.39 -8.27 4.48
CA ASP A 93 -10.76 -7.90 4.83
C ASP A 93 -11.78 -8.52 3.86
N VAL A 94 -11.42 -8.59 2.58
CA VAL A 94 -12.22 -9.26 1.55
C VAL A 94 -11.94 -10.75 1.48
N TRP A 95 -10.66 -11.15 1.42
CA TRP A 95 -10.27 -12.53 1.16
C TRP A 95 -10.83 -13.51 2.19
N ARG A 96 -10.86 -13.12 3.50
CA ARG A 96 -11.43 -13.95 4.57
C ARG A 96 -12.91 -14.27 4.36
N GLN A 97 -13.65 -13.45 3.62
CA GLN A 97 -15.06 -13.73 3.28
C GLN A 97 -15.20 -14.89 2.26
N PHE A 98 -14.12 -15.21 1.51
CA PHE A 98 -14.10 -16.23 0.46
C PHE A 98 -13.35 -17.50 0.85
N ASP A 99 -12.22 -17.39 1.54
CA ASP A 99 -11.40 -18.54 1.93
C ASP A 99 -11.80 -19.11 3.31
N GLN A 100 -12.48 -18.32 4.15
CA GLN A 100 -12.97 -18.71 5.47
C GLN A 100 -14.47 -18.41 5.66
N PRO A 101 -15.36 -18.84 4.75
CA PRO A 101 -16.77 -18.45 4.79
C PRO A 101 -17.51 -18.98 6.03
N ALA A 102 -16.98 -20.00 6.70
CA ALA A 102 -17.55 -20.56 7.92
C ALA A 102 -17.12 -19.82 9.21
N ILE A 103 -16.27 -18.80 9.11
CA ILE A 103 -15.76 -18.03 10.25
C ILE A 103 -16.14 -16.55 10.08
N PRO A 104 -17.42 -16.18 10.24
CA PRO A 104 -17.89 -14.82 10.00
C PRO A 104 -17.24 -13.77 10.90
N GLU A 105 -16.70 -14.16 12.05
CA GLU A 105 -15.96 -13.27 12.97
C GLU A 105 -14.68 -12.72 12.36
N SER A 106 -14.09 -13.45 11.40
CA SER A 106 -12.91 -12.99 10.66
C SER A 106 -13.23 -12.01 9.54
N HIS A 107 -14.53 -11.86 9.19
CA HIS A 107 -14.96 -11.03 8.08
C HIS A 107 -15.07 -9.56 8.53
N VAL A 108 -14.30 -8.69 7.93
CA VAL A 108 -14.48 -7.23 8.06
C VAL A 108 -15.48 -6.79 7.00
N GLN A 109 -16.61 -6.21 7.40
CA GLN A 109 -17.62 -5.73 6.46
C GLN A 109 -17.25 -4.36 5.88
N LEU A 110 -17.82 -4.02 4.74
CA LEU A 110 -17.48 -2.81 3.97
C LEU A 110 -17.62 -1.53 4.80
N GLU A 111 -18.71 -1.41 5.55
CA GLU A 111 -19.00 -0.24 6.38
C GLU A 111 -17.97 -0.11 7.53
N GLU A 112 -17.59 -1.22 8.14
CA GLU A 112 -16.57 -1.27 9.17
C GLU A 112 -15.19 -0.89 8.61
N TYR A 113 -14.84 -1.43 7.44
CA TYR A 113 -13.60 -1.11 6.74
C TYR A 113 -13.50 0.39 6.46
N GLU A 114 -14.53 0.96 5.84
CA GLU A 114 -14.55 2.38 5.47
C GLU A 114 -14.48 3.28 6.72
N HIS A 115 -15.30 2.99 7.73
CA HIS A 115 -15.32 3.74 8.97
C HIS A 115 -13.96 3.71 9.70
N THR A 116 -13.40 2.52 9.84
CA THR A 116 -12.10 2.35 10.52
C THR A 116 -10.97 3.04 9.74
N LEU A 117 -10.95 2.93 8.42
CA LEU A 117 -9.92 3.58 7.60
C LEU A 117 -10.01 5.11 7.70
N VAL A 118 -11.24 5.69 7.77
CA VAL A 118 -11.44 7.12 8.04
C VAL A 118 -10.86 7.49 9.41
N GLU A 119 -11.23 6.75 10.46
CA GLU A 119 -10.78 7.00 11.83
C GLU A 119 -9.25 7.03 11.92
N LEU A 120 -8.58 6.02 11.34
CA LEU A 120 -7.12 5.92 11.32
C LEU A 120 -6.46 7.08 10.55
N ALA A 121 -6.99 7.40 9.38
CA ALA A 121 -6.49 8.50 8.59
C ALA A 121 -6.63 9.83 9.33
N GLU A 122 -7.80 10.13 9.90
CA GLU A 122 -8.07 11.37 10.64
C GLU A 122 -7.17 11.50 11.89
N GLN A 123 -6.85 10.40 12.58
CA GLN A 123 -5.91 10.42 13.71
C GLN A 123 -4.48 10.79 13.30
N ALA A 124 -4.03 10.36 12.12
CA ALA A 124 -2.67 10.60 11.66
C ALA A 124 -2.48 12.00 11.02
N LEU A 125 -3.51 12.53 10.38
CA LEU A 125 -3.47 13.78 9.61
C LEU A 125 -2.78 14.96 10.30
N PRO A 126 -2.99 15.25 11.61
CA PRO A 126 -2.40 16.43 12.24
C PRO A 126 -0.87 16.47 12.23
N GLY A 127 -0.21 15.30 12.10
CA GLY A 127 1.25 15.18 12.06
C GLY A 127 1.84 15.10 10.65
N LEU A 128 1.01 14.93 9.62
CA LEU A 128 1.46 14.59 8.27
C LEU A 128 1.65 15.83 7.38
N LYS A 129 2.65 15.75 6.52
CA LYS A 129 2.84 16.59 5.33
C LYS A 129 2.09 16.02 4.12
N GLY A 130 1.91 14.69 4.10
CA GLY A 130 1.13 14.02 3.08
C GLY A 130 0.69 12.62 3.48
N LEU A 131 -0.50 12.27 2.98
CA LEU A 131 -1.10 10.96 3.15
C LEU A 131 -1.38 10.37 1.76
N VAL A 132 -1.09 9.08 1.57
CA VAL A 132 -1.41 8.31 0.38
C VAL A 132 -2.29 7.15 0.78
N ILE A 133 -3.47 7.03 0.19
CA ILE A 133 -4.35 5.88 0.34
C ILE A 133 -4.32 5.09 -0.97
N MET A 134 -3.94 3.83 -0.87
CA MET A 134 -3.84 2.90 -1.99
C MET A 134 -4.95 1.85 -1.88
N THR A 135 -5.62 1.54 -2.98
CA THR A 135 -6.69 0.51 -2.96
C THR A 135 -6.13 -0.88 -2.68
N PRO A 136 -6.87 -1.76 -1.98
CA PRO A 136 -6.66 -3.19 -2.11
C PRO A 136 -6.92 -3.60 -3.56
N PHE A 137 -6.41 -4.77 -3.97
CA PHE A 137 -6.56 -5.28 -5.32
C PHE A 137 -6.67 -6.80 -5.34
N TYR A 138 -7.26 -7.34 -6.42
CA TYR A 138 -7.25 -8.75 -6.76
C TYR A 138 -6.91 -8.90 -8.24
N ILE A 139 -5.83 -9.61 -8.55
CA ILE A 139 -5.30 -9.74 -9.91
C ILE A 139 -6.14 -10.75 -10.71
N GLU A 140 -7.39 -10.35 -10.97
CA GLU A 140 -8.41 -11.10 -11.71
C GLU A 140 -8.99 -10.19 -12.82
N PRO A 141 -8.85 -10.55 -14.10
CA PRO A 141 -9.37 -9.75 -15.22
C PRO A 141 -10.89 -9.81 -15.35
N ASN A 142 -11.53 -10.88 -14.83
CA ASN A 142 -12.97 -11.02 -14.90
C ASN A 142 -13.64 -10.17 -13.81
N SER A 143 -14.15 -9.00 -14.18
CA SER A 143 -14.93 -8.14 -13.28
C SER A 143 -16.22 -8.77 -12.76
N GLY A 144 -16.68 -9.87 -13.37
CA GLY A 144 -17.82 -10.67 -12.91
C GLY A 144 -17.47 -11.68 -11.81
N ASP A 145 -16.18 -11.91 -11.52
CA ASP A 145 -15.75 -12.75 -10.40
C ASP A 145 -16.23 -12.20 -9.07
N GLY A 146 -16.67 -13.07 -8.16
CA GLY A 146 -17.27 -12.66 -6.87
C GLY A 146 -16.29 -11.90 -5.98
N MET A 147 -15.05 -12.41 -5.84
CA MET A 147 -14.04 -11.79 -5.01
C MET A 147 -13.53 -10.48 -5.65
N ARG A 148 -13.38 -10.44 -7.01
CA ARG A 148 -13.01 -9.22 -7.71
C ARG A 148 -14.04 -8.11 -7.49
N ARG A 149 -15.34 -8.39 -7.66
CA ARG A 149 -16.40 -7.41 -7.41
C ARG A 149 -16.36 -6.87 -5.99
N ARG A 150 -16.20 -7.78 -5.02
CA ARG A 150 -16.11 -7.38 -3.61
C ARG A 150 -14.87 -6.51 -3.36
N MET A 151 -13.73 -6.85 -3.95
CA MET A 151 -12.50 -6.06 -3.88
C MET A 151 -12.70 -4.65 -4.46
N ASP A 152 -13.38 -4.55 -5.60
CA ASP A 152 -13.69 -3.27 -6.22
C ASP A 152 -14.59 -2.38 -5.33
N GLU A 153 -15.48 -2.98 -4.50
CA GLU A 153 -16.27 -2.22 -3.51
C GLU A 153 -15.38 -1.61 -2.42
N TYR A 154 -14.40 -2.37 -1.91
CA TYR A 154 -13.43 -1.88 -0.92
C TYR A 154 -12.49 -0.84 -1.55
N GLY A 155 -12.09 -1.02 -2.80
CA GLY A 155 -11.33 -0.02 -3.54
C GLY A 155 -12.07 1.32 -3.64
N ARG A 156 -13.39 1.28 -3.97
CA ARG A 156 -14.23 2.49 -3.99
C ARG A 156 -14.40 3.11 -2.59
N ALA A 157 -14.46 2.31 -1.55
CA ALA A 157 -14.48 2.82 -0.17
C ALA A 157 -13.16 3.53 0.16
N ALA A 158 -12.01 2.95 -0.17
CA ALA A 158 -10.70 3.59 0.01
C ALA A 158 -10.61 4.92 -0.77
N GLN A 159 -11.17 4.99 -1.98
CA GLN A 159 -11.25 6.23 -2.75
C GLN A 159 -12.07 7.30 -2.02
N ARG A 160 -13.28 6.97 -1.52
CA ARG A 160 -14.09 7.92 -0.75
C ARG A 160 -13.38 8.42 0.50
N VAL A 161 -12.65 7.53 1.18
CA VAL A 161 -11.83 7.93 2.33
C VAL A 161 -10.75 8.90 1.91
N ALA A 162 -10.00 8.61 0.82
CA ALA A 162 -8.97 9.52 0.33
C ALA A 162 -9.53 10.91 -0.02
N GLU A 163 -10.68 10.97 -0.70
CA GLU A 163 -11.37 12.20 -1.03
C GLU A 163 -11.80 12.97 0.23
N ARG A 164 -12.36 12.27 1.21
CA ARG A 164 -12.83 12.87 2.48
C ARG A 164 -11.69 13.50 3.28
N VAL A 165 -10.55 12.85 3.36
CA VAL A 165 -9.42 13.31 4.18
C VAL A 165 -8.39 14.14 3.38
N GLY A 166 -8.62 14.38 2.09
CA GLY A 166 -7.70 15.11 1.22
C GLY A 166 -6.38 14.39 0.95
N ALA A 167 -6.38 13.07 1.00
CA ALA A 167 -5.20 12.26 0.71
C ALA A 167 -4.94 12.12 -0.80
N LEU A 168 -3.69 11.83 -1.17
CA LEU A 168 -3.38 11.33 -2.50
C LEU A 168 -3.97 9.93 -2.65
N PHE A 169 -4.56 9.66 -3.80
CA PHE A 169 -5.19 8.39 -4.11
C PHE A 169 -4.40 7.62 -5.15
N VAL A 170 -4.22 6.31 -4.92
CA VAL A 170 -3.62 5.38 -5.88
C VAL A 170 -4.58 4.22 -6.11
N ASP A 171 -5.12 4.12 -7.31
CA ASP A 171 -5.91 2.97 -7.74
C ASP A 171 -4.96 1.81 -8.11
N THR A 172 -4.62 1.02 -7.11
CA THR A 172 -3.70 -0.11 -7.27
C THR A 172 -4.32 -1.23 -8.13
N GLN A 173 -5.65 -1.39 -8.12
CA GLN A 173 -6.33 -2.34 -8.98
C GLN A 173 -6.14 -1.97 -10.45
N ALA A 174 -6.36 -0.71 -10.82
CA ALA A 174 -6.22 -0.23 -12.20
C ALA A 174 -4.79 -0.36 -12.74
N VAL A 175 -3.78 -0.39 -11.86
CA VAL A 175 -2.37 -0.54 -12.26
C VAL A 175 -2.08 -1.87 -12.98
N PHE A 176 -2.82 -2.93 -12.63
CA PHE A 176 -2.64 -4.25 -13.22
C PHE A 176 -3.38 -4.45 -14.55
N GLU A 177 -4.44 -3.68 -14.81
CA GLU A 177 -5.33 -3.87 -15.96
C GLU A 177 -4.59 -3.89 -17.32
N PRO A 178 -3.66 -2.93 -17.62
CA PRO A 178 -2.97 -2.94 -18.90
C PRO A 178 -2.14 -4.21 -19.11
N MET A 179 -1.51 -4.73 -18.04
CA MET A 179 -0.67 -5.92 -18.14
C MET A 179 -1.48 -7.20 -18.31
N LEU A 180 -2.66 -7.26 -17.69
CA LEU A 180 -3.60 -8.40 -17.79
C LEU A 180 -4.15 -8.58 -19.22
N GLY A 181 -4.04 -7.57 -20.06
CA GLY A 181 -4.34 -7.71 -21.49
C GLY A 181 -3.30 -8.52 -22.27
N TYR A 182 -2.12 -8.76 -21.71
CA TYR A 182 -1.01 -9.44 -22.38
C TYR A 182 -0.57 -10.74 -21.71
N VAL A 183 -0.78 -10.87 -20.41
CA VAL A 183 -0.29 -12.02 -19.63
C VAL A 183 -1.40 -12.60 -18.74
N HIS A 184 -1.32 -13.89 -18.48
CA HIS A 184 -2.25 -14.55 -17.56
C HIS A 184 -1.98 -14.08 -16.12
N PRO A 185 -3.02 -13.88 -15.27
CA PRO A 185 -2.86 -13.40 -13.89
C PRO A 185 -1.81 -14.14 -13.07
N THR A 186 -1.70 -15.46 -13.22
CA THR A 186 -0.72 -16.28 -12.50
C THR A 186 0.73 -15.98 -12.84
N ALA A 187 1.01 -15.32 -13.96
CA ALA A 187 2.36 -14.83 -14.28
C ALA A 187 2.75 -13.61 -13.45
N ILE A 188 1.75 -12.89 -12.92
CA ILE A 188 1.95 -11.73 -12.03
C ILE A 188 1.87 -12.17 -10.58
N ALA A 189 0.86 -12.98 -10.21
CA ALA A 189 0.63 -13.50 -8.87
C ALA A 189 0.01 -14.90 -8.95
N SER A 190 0.68 -15.92 -8.41
CA SER A 190 0.22 -17.32 -8.50
C SER A 190 -1.13 -17.54 -7.83
N ASP A 191 -1.40 -16.82 -6.76
CA ASP A 191 -2.64 -16.81 -5.99
C ASP A 191 -3.54 -15.60 -6.29
N ARG A 192 -3.15 -14.75 -7.24
CA ARG A 192 -3.82 -13.50 -7.63
C ARG A 192 -3.83 -12.42 -6.55
N VAL A 193 -3.07 -12.61 -5.47
CA VAL A 193 -2.97 -11.70 -4.31
C VAL A 193 -1.54 -11.22 -4.11
N HIS A 194 -0.58 -12.15 -4.01
CA HIS A 194 0.82 -11.82 -3.73
C HIS A 194 1.61 -11.66 -5.04
N PRO A 195 1.92 -10.41 -5.44
CA PRO A 195 2.54 -10.15 -6.73
C PRO A 195 4.00 -10.65 -6.76
N SER A 196 4.43 -11.04 -7.95
CA SER A 196 5.86 -11.17 -8.28
C SER A 196 6.55 -9.80 -8.23
N LEU A 197 7.88 -9.78 -8.33
CA LEU A 197 8.63 -8.52 -8.36
C LEU A 197 8.15 -7.57 -9.47
N THR A 198 7.71 -8.12 -10.62
CA THR A 198 7.09 -7.32 -11.70
C THR A 198 5.83 -6.63 -11.24
N GLY A 199 4.94 -7.34 -10.53
CA GLY A 199 3.72 -6.73 -9.97
C GLY A 199 4.04 -5.72 -8.87
N HIS A 200 5.00 -5.99 -8.00
CA HIS A 200 5.49 -5.00 -7.04
C HIS A 200 6.04 -3.74 -7.71
N MET A 201 6.71 -3.86 -8.87
CA MET A 201 7.19 -2.69 -9.60
C MET A 201 6.05 -1.85 -10.18
N LEU A 202 4.94 -2.46 -10.59
CA LEU A 202 3.75 -1.72 -11.02
C LEU A 202 3.19 -0.88 -9.87
N ILE A 203 3.07 -1.47 -8.67
CA ILE A 203 2.61 -0.77 -7.44
C ILE A 203 3.56 0.38 -7.10
N ALA A 204 4.87 0.11 -7.07
CA ALA A 204 5.89 1.12 -6.77
C ALA A 204 5.83 2.32 -7.72
N ARG A 205 5.68 2.05 -9.04
CA ARG A 205 5.55 3.12 -10.05
C ARG A 205 4.33 4.00 -9.80
N ALA A 206 3.18 3.40 -9.50
CA ALA A 206 1.95 4.15 -9.24
C ALA A 206 2.09 5.04 -7.99
N PHE A 207 2.65 4.51 -6.91
CA PHE A 207 2.96 5.28 -5.71
C PHE A 207 3.92 6.45 -6.01
N LEU A 208 5.04 6.19 -6.66
CA LEU A 208 6.04 7.19 -7.02
C LEU A 208 5.44 8.30 -7.91
N GLN A 209 4.58 7.93 -8.86
CA GLN A 209 3.87 8.89 -9.69
C GLN A 209 2.95 9.80 -8.86
N ALA A 210 2.22 9.25 -7.91
CA ALA A 210 1.30 10.00 -7.04
C ALA A 210 2.04 11.05 -6.18
N ILE A 211 3.23 10.74 -5.71
CA ILE A 211 4.08 11.67 -4.94
C ILE A 211 4.91 12.62 -5.83
N GLY A 212 4.73 12.56 -7.14
CA GLY A 212 5.40 13.46 -8.09
C GLY A 212 6.88 13.16 -8.34
N PHE A 213 7.22 11.86 -8.39
CA PHE A 213 8.56 11.40 -8.76
C PHE A 213 8.91 11.85 -10.19
N ASP A 214 10.09 12.44 -10.37
CA ASP A 214 10.60 12.86 -11.67
C ASP A 214 11.45 11.75 -12.30
N TRP A 215 10.88 11.06 -13.27
CA TRP A 215 11.52 9.94 -13.96
C TRP A 215 12.76 10.36 -14.79
N LYS A 216 12.88 11.63 -15.17
CA LYS A 216 14.04 12.13 -15.92
C LYS A 216 15.33 12.11 -15.09
N ARG A 217 15.22 12.22 -13.77
CA ARG A 217 16.38 12.12 -12.86
C ARG A 217 17.08 10.77 -12.91
N MET A 218 16.40 9.71 -13.36
CA MET A 218 16.99 8.38 -13.55
C MET A 218 17.78 8.24 -14.85
N SER A 219 17.59 9.12 -15.83
CA SER A 219 18.30 9.09 -17.11
C SER A 219 19.63 9.86 -17.10
N GLY A 220 19.95 10.54 -16.00
CA GLY A 220 21.14 11.39 -15.93
C GLY A 220 21.06 12.67 -16.78
N GLU A 221 19.89 12.97 -17.32
CA GLU A 221 19.57 14.21 -18.04
C GLU A 221 19.12 15.28 -17.01
N ALA A 222 20.09 15.84 -16.28
CA ALA A 222 19.86 16.96 -15.38
C ALA A 222 20.26 18.29 -16.02
#